data_c449e5432d4f68adf22015b0c298c2df
#
_entry.id   c449e5432d4f68adf22015b0c298c2df
#
_cell.length_a   1.000
_cell.length_b   1.000
_cell.length_c   1.000
_cell.angle_alpha   90.00
_cell.angle_beta   90.00
_cell.angle_gamma   90.00
#
_symmetry.space_group_name_H-M   'P 1'
#
loop_
_entity.id
_entity.type
_entity.pdbx_description
1 polymer ?
#
loop_
_entity_poly.entity_id
_entity_poly.type
_entity_poly.pdbx_seq_one_letter_code
_entity_poly.pdbx_strand_id
1 'polypeptide(L)'
;DPETGEVDLEQLESLQQERERKIAGVLDWWKDLTATAAAIKAEIAALQERREAMERKAESLADWLTRALNGEKFQTPRAAVSYRKSTAVAVDAPELLPPEYVREKVETVPDKVKIKNALVSGAEVPGARLESRTALVIK
;
A
#
# COMPACT_ATOMS: atom_id res chain seq x y z
N ASP A 1 51.88 -6.02 -9.82
CA ASP A 1 53.04 -6.70 -9.26
C ASP A 1 53.48 -5.98 -7.98
N PRO A 2 53.49 -6.62 -6.82
CA PRO A 2 53.84 -5.97 -5.55
C PRO A 2 55.30 -5.54 -5.44
N GLU A 3 56.19 -6.05 -6.25
CA GLU A 3 57.61 -5.70 -6.23
C GLU A 3 57.97 -4.58 -7.22
N THR A 4 57.26 -4.47 -8.35
CA THR A 4 57.57 -3.47 -9.40
C THR A 4 56.57 -2.32 -9.44
N GLY A 5 55.41 -2.47 -8.81
CA GLY A 5 54.32 -1.50 -8.91
C GLY A 5 53.63 -1.43 -10.28
N GLU A 6 53.98 -2.35 -11.18
CA GLU A 6 53.35 -2.43 -12.51
C GLU A 6 51.93 -3.00 -12.41
N VAL A 7 50.99 -2.33 -13.04
CA VAL A 7 49.61 -2.77 -13.16
C VAL A 7 49.49 -3.63 -14.42
N ASP A 8 49.01 -4.85 -14.26
CA ASP A 8 48.68 -5.71 -15.39
C ASP A 8 47.37 -5.21 -16.03
N LEU A 9 47.50 -4.55 -17.17
CA LEU A 9 46.37 -3.95 -17.90
C LEU A 9 45.39 -5.00 -18.41
N GLU A 10 45.88 -6.18 -18.84
CA GLU A 10 45.00 -7.27 -19.29
C GLU A 10 44.17 -7.83 -18.13
N GLN A 11 44.75 -7.92 -16.96
CA GLN A 11 44.04 -8.38 -15.76
C GLN A 11 43.00 -7.32 -15.30
N LEU A 12 43.32 -6.06 -15.41
CA LEU A 12 42.41 -4.97 -15.10
C LEU A 12 41.20 -4.94 -16.06
N GLU A 13 41.42 -5.08 -17.36
CA GLU A 13 40.37 -5.17 -18.38
C GLU A 13 39.47 -6.39 -18.18
N SER A 14 40.05 -7.55 -17.85
CA SER A 14 39.31 -8.78 -17.55
C SER A 14 38.40 -8.61 -16.32
N LEU A 15 38.90 -7.99 -15.24
CA LEU A 15 38.13 -7.68 -14.05
C LEU A 15 36.99 -6.70 -14.34
N GLN A 16 37.22 -5.73 -15.20
CA GLN A 16 36.20 -4.77 -15.60
C GLN A 16 35.09 -5.42 -16.42
N GLN A 17 35.44 -6.27 -17.39
CA GLN A 17 34.47 -7.05 -18.18
C GLN A 17 33.64 -7.99 -17.30
N GLU A 18 34.24 -8.61 -16.31
CA GLU A 18 33.54 -9.47 -15.36
C GLU A 18 32.55 -8.67 -14.52
N ARG A 19 32.93 -7.49 -14.05
CA ARG A 19 32.08 -6.57 -13.32
C ARG A 19 30.87 -6.12 -14.16
N GLU A 20 31.09 -5.71 -15.40
CA GLU A 20 30.03 -5.28 -16.33
C GLU A 20 29.03 -6.42 -16.61
N ARG A 21 29.53 -7.65 -16.79
CA ARG A 21 28.71 -8.83 -17.02
C ARG A 21 27.83 -9.14 -15.78
N LYS A 22 28.38 -9.00 -14.58
CA LYS A 22 27.61 -9.15 -13.33
C LYS A 22 26.54 -8.07 -13.19
N ILE A 23 26.85 -6.82 -13.48
CA ILE A 23 25.89 -5.70 -13.45
C ILE A 23 24.77 -5.93 -14.46
N ALA A 24 25.09 -6.34 -15.69
CA ALA A 24 24.09 -6.65 -16.71
C ALA A 24 23.14 -7.77 -16.26
N GLY A 25 23.69 -8.85 -15.71
CA GLY A 25 22.89 -9.96 -15.17
C GLY A 25 21.96 -9.54 -14.02
N VAL A 26 22.43 -8.67 -13.14
CA VAL A 26 21.59 -8.12 -12.04
C VAL A 26 20.49 -7.22 -12.59
N LEU A 27 20.77 -6.41 -13.62
CA LEU A 27 19.76 -5.56 -14.28
C LEU A 27 18.68 -6.40 -14.97
N ASP A 28 19.04 -7.47 -15.64
CA ASP A 28 18.09 -8.38 -16.28
C ASP A 28 17.21 -9.05 -15.22
N TRP A 29 17.82 -9.55 -14.17
CA TRP A 29 17.09 -10.15 -13.04
C TRP A 29 16.13 -9.14 -12.36
N TRP A 30 16.57 -7.90 -12.16
CA TRP A 30 15.73 -6.84 -11.62
C TRP A 30 14.52 -6.58 -12.54
N LYS A 31 14.71 -6.54 -13.86
CA LYS A 31 13.60 -6.38 -14.82
C LYS A 31 12.60 -7.53 -14.75
N ASP A 32 13.09 -8.76 -14.69
CA ASP A 32 12.24 -9.95 -14.58
C ASP A 32 11.43 -9.96 -13.29
N LEU A 33 12.05 -9.64 -12.16
CA LEU A 33 11.36 -9.52 -10.86
C LEU A 33 10.30 -8.42 -10.89
N THR A 34 10.62 -7.28 -11.48
CA THR A 34 9.69 -6.15 -11.56
C THR A 34 8.49 -6.48 -12.45
N ALA A 35 8.73 -7.12 -13.59
CA ALA A 35 7.66 -7.58 -14.49
C ALA A 35 6.76 -8.63 -13.82
N THR A 36 7.36 -9.59 -13.12
CA THR A 36 6.62 -10.62 -12.37
C THR A 36 5.78 -10.00 -11.25
N ALA A 37 6.35 -9.07 -10.49
CA ALA A 37 5.61 -8.35 -9.45
C ALA A 37 4.42 -7.57 -10.01
N ALA A 38 4.58 -6.93 -11.17
CA ALA A 38 3.48 -6.23 -11.85
C ALA A 38 2.37 -7.19 -12.30
N ALA A 39 2.73 -8.35 -12.83
CA ALA A 39 1.76 -9.37 -13.23
C ALA A 39 0.97 -9.92 -12.01
N ILE A 40 1.65 -10.21 -10.91
CA ILE A 40 1.01 -10.64 -9.65
C ILE A 40 0.06 -9.56 -9.12
N LYS A 41 0.47 -8.30 -9.17
CA LYS A 41 -0.40 -7.18 -8.75
C LYS A 41 -1.69 -7.11 -9.58
N ALA A 42 -1.60 -7.30 -10.88
CA ALA A 42 -2.77 -7.34 -11.77
C ALA A 42 -3.69 -8.52 -11.44
N GLU A 43 -3.13 -9.70 -11.17
CA GLU A 43 -3.88 -10.88 -10.77
C GLU A 43 -4.60 -10.69 -9.43
N ILE A 44 -3.92 -10.10 -8.45
CA ILE A 44 -4.50 -9.74 -7.14
C ILE A 44 -5.72 -8.82 -7.35
N ALA A 45 -5.60 -7.79 -8.19
CA ALA A 45 -6.70 -6.87 -8.49
C ALA A 45 -7.91 -7.60 -9.11
N ALA A 46 -7.66 -8.49 -10.06
CA ALA A 46 -8.73 -9.29 -10.66
C ALA A 46 -9.41 -10.24 -9.66
N LEU A 47 -8.64 -10.86 -8.78
CA LEU A 47 -9.18 -11.71 -7.72
C LEU A 47 -9.97 -10.90 -6.68
N GLN A 48 -9.52 -9.71 -6.33
CA GLN A 48 -10.25 -8.80 -5.44
C GLN A 48 -11.61 -8.41 -6.03
N GLU A 49 -11.65 -8.04 -7.31
CA GLU A 49 -12.90 -7.72 -8.01
C GLU A 49 -13.88 -8.91 -8.00
N ARG A 50 -13.36 -10.12 -8.28
CA ARG A 50 -14.18 -11.34 -8.22
C ARG A 50 -14.71 -11.61 -6.82
N ARG A 51 -13.88 -11.45 -5.78
CA ARG A 51 -14.29 -11.59 -4.38
C ARG A 51 -15.42 -10.62 -4.03
N GLU A 52 -15.25 -9.34 -4.34
CA GLU A 52 -16.26 -8.32 -4.07
C GLU A 52 -17.59 -8.61 -4.79
N ALA A 53 -17.52 -9.11 -6.02
CA ALA A 53 -18.72 -9.53 -6.75
C ALA A 53 -19.45 -10.69 -6.06
N MET A 54 -18.72 -11.67 -5.51
CA MET A 54 -19.29 -12.77 -4.74
C MET A 54 -19.88 -12.30 -3.40
N GLU A 55 -19.18 -11.39 -2.71
CA GLU A 55 -19.65 -10.79 -1.46
C GLU A 55 -20.95 -10.02 -1.67
N ARG A 56 -21.05 -9.19 -2.71
CA ARG A 56 -22.29 -8.47 -3.07
C ARG A 56 -23.45 -9.42 -3.39
N LYS A 57 -23.19 -10.54 -4.08
CA LYS A 57 -24.21 -11.56 -4.32
C LYS A 57 -24.68 -12.23 -3.04
N ALA A 58 -23.74 -12.57 -2.15
CA ALA A 58 -24.06 -13.16 -0.84
C ALA A 58 -24.89 -12.19 0.02
N GLU A 59 -24.54 -10.90 0.04
CA GLU A 59 -25.28 -9.87 0.74
C GLU A 59 -26.71 -9.73 0.20
N SER A 60 -26.88 -9.67 -1.12
CA SER A 60 -28.21 -9.62 -1.76
C SER A 60 -29.09 -10.84 -1.41
N LEU A 61 -28.46 -12.02 -1.31
CA LEU A 61 -29.19 -13.23 -0.88
C LEU A 61 -29.55 -13.17 0.62
N ALA A 62 -28.68 -12.64 1.46
CA ALA A 62 -28.97 -12.43 2.88
C ALA A 62 -30.12 -11.43 3.09
N ASP A 63 -30.15 -10.36 2.32
CA ASP A 63 -31.26 -9.38 2.33
C ASP A 63 -32.58 -10.02 1.88
N TRP A 64 -32.53 -10.84 0.86
CA TRP A 64 -33.71 -11.59 0.42
C TRP A 64 -34.20 -12.54 1.50
N LEU A 65 -33.28 -13.30 2.15
CA LEU A 65 -33.62 -14.20 3.25
C LEU A 65 -34.22 -13.46 4.45
N THR A 66 -33.69 -12.29 4.78
CA THR A 66 -34.20 -11.44 5.86
C THR A 66 -35.67 -11.06 5.63
N ARG A 67 -36.01 -10.72 4.38
CA ARG A 67 -37.39 -10.41 4.00
C ARG A 67 -38.29 -11.64 3.93
N ALA A 68 -37.78 -12.73 3.34
CA ALA A 68 -38.55 -13.96 3.16
C ALA A 68 -38.88 -14.65 4.48
N LEU A 69 -37.93 -14.68 5.43
CA LEU A 69 -38.11 -15.32 6.73
C LEU A 69 -38.86 -14.43 7.74
N ASN A 70 -38.82 -13.11 7.58
CA ASN A 70 -39.53 -12.15 8.43
C ASN A 70 -39.41 -12.44 9.95
N GLY A 71 -38.18 -12.76 10.41
CA GLY A 71 -37.89 -13.05 11.81
C GLY A 71 -38.05 -14.52 12.20
N GLU A 72 -38.46 -15.39 11.31
CA GLU A 72 -38.53 -16.82 11.57
C GLU A 72 -37.16 -17.48 11.49
N LYS A 73 -36.89 -18.39 12.41
CA LYS A 73 -35.71 -19.23 12.39
C LYS A 73 -35.84 -20.31 11.35
N PHE A 74 -34.78 -20.62 10.65
CA PHE A 74 -34.77 -21.70 9.65
C PHE A 74 -33.47 -22.49 9.74
N GLN A 75 -33.57 -23.80 9.51
CA GLN A 75 -32.43 -24.70 9.61
C GLN A 75 -32.42 -25.70 8.48
N THR A 76 -31.24 -25.89 7.91
CA THR A 76 -30.93 -26.97 6.95
C THR A 76 -29.75 -27.81 7.50
N PRO A 77 -29.42 -28.96 6.91
CA PRO A 77 -28.22 -29.71 7.29
C PRO A 77 -26.90 -28.92 7.13
N ARG A 78 -26.87 -27.87 6.30
CA ARG A 78 -25.68 -27.06 6.00
C ARG A 78 -25.63 -25.72 6.71
N ALA A 79 -26.77 -25.17 7.10
CA ALA A 79 -26.83 -23.81 7.63
C ALA A 79 -28.03 -23.61 8.54
N ALA A 80 -27.92 -22.70 9.48
CA ALA A 80 -29.01 -22.30 10.36
C ALA A 80 -29.11 -20.76 10.37
N VAL A 81 -30.35 -20.25 10.30
CA VAL A 81 -30.68 -18.83 10.46
C VAL A 81 -31.19 -18.59 11.85
N SER A 82 -30.54 -17.68 12.56
CA SER A 82 -30.96 -17.20 13.87
C SER A 82 -30.78 -15.69 13.95
N TYR A 83 -31.36 -15.05 14.94
CA TYR A 83 -31.34 -13.60 15.10
C TYR A 83 -30.70 -13.22 16.44
N ARG A 84 -29.82 -12.24 16.40
CA ARG A 84 -29.20 -11.62 17.58
C ARG A 84 -29.71 -10.20 17.74
N LYS A 85 -30.27 -9.88 18.90
CA LYS A 85 -30.62 -8.52 19.24
C LYS A 85 -29.38 -7.73 19.63
N SER A 86 -29.24 -6.53 19.10
CA SER A 86 -28.18 -5.59 19.47
C SER A 86 -28.79 -4.19 19.55
N THR A 87 -28.17 -3.32 20.34
CA THR A 87 -28.52 -1.91 20.43
C THR A 87 -27.39 -1.09 19.85
N ALA A 88 -27.74 -0.07 19.06
CA ALA A 88 -26.81 0.88 18.50
C ALA A 88 -27.28 2.30 18.80
N VAL A 89 -26.31 3.20 18.91
CA VAL A 89 -26.61 4.64 19.04
C VAL A 89 -26.83 5.22 17.64
N ALA A 90 -28.01 5.78 17.41
CA ALA A 90 -28.31 6.55 16.21
C ALA A 90 -28.15 8.05 16.52
N VAL A 91 -27.38 8.75 15.71
CA VAL A 91 -27.20 10.20 15.81
C VAL A 91 -27.96 10.84 14.65
N ASP A 92 -29.15 11.34 14.95
CA ASP A 92 -30.05 11.93 13.92
C ASP A 92 -29.67 13.39 13.60
N ALA A 93 -29.18 14.11 14.59
CA ALA A 93 -28.76 15.50 14.47
C ALA A 93 -27.45 15.75 15.21
N PRO A 94 -26.30 15.56 14.52
CA PRO A 94 -24.96 15.71 15.14
C PRO A 94 -24.75 17.13 15.71
N GLU A 95 -25.36 18.15 15.12
CA GLU A 95 -25.26 19.55 15.52
C GLU A 95 -25.93 19.85 16.87
N LEU A 96 -26.83 18.98 17.33
CA LEU A 96 -27.52 19.12 18.62
C LEU A 96 -26.81 18.36 19.75
N LEU A 97 -25.75 17.63 19.47
CA LEU A 97 -25.01 16.89 20.49
C LEU A 97 -24.30 17.87 21.45
N PRO A 98 -24.41 17.67 22.78
CA PRO A 98 -23.61 18.41 23.73
C PRO A 98 -22.09 18.13 23.51
N PRO A 99 -21.22 19.14 23.75
CA PRO A 99 -19.79 19.01 23.50
C PRO A 99 -19.11 17.83 24.20
N GLU A 100 -19.62 17.39 25.35
CA GLU A 100 -19.13 16.24 26.13
C GLU A 100 -19.25 14.91 25.40
N TYR A 101 -20.17 14.80 24.44
CA TYR A 101 -20.40 13.61 23.62
C TYR A 101 -19.75 13.67 22.24
N VAL A 102 -18.99 14.74 21.97
CA VAL A 102 -18.27 14.94 20.71
C VAL A 102 -16.77 14.83 20.97
N ARG A 103 -16.09 13.98 20.21
CA ARG A 103 -14.63 13.86 20.22
C ARG A 103 -14.07 14.48 18.95
N GLU A 104 -13.23 15.48 19.12
CA GLU A 104 -12.46 16.04 18.02
C GLU A 104 -11.17 15.26 17.85
N LYS A 105 -10.91 14.73 16.65
CA LYS A 105 -9.67 14.06 16.30
C LYS A 105 -8.80 15.04 15.52
N VAL A 106 -7.79 15.61 16.17
CA VAL A 106 -6.79 16.46 15.54
C VAL A 106 -5.57 15.63 15.20
N GLU A 107 -5.20 15.59 13.93
CA GLU A 107 -4.00 14.94 13.45
C GLU A 107 -3.00 16.00 12.99
N THR A 108 -1.83 16.03 13.64
CA THR A 108 -0.75 16.97 13.32
C THR A 108 0.27 16.26 12.44
N VAL A 109 0.37 16.67 11.18
CA VAL A 109 1.32 16.13 10.20
C VAL A 109 2.14 17.27 9.62
N PRO A 110 3.47 17.12 9.45
CA PRO A 110 4.28 18.11 8.76
C PRO A 110 3.83 18.33 7.31
N ASP A 111 3.59 19.58 6.93
CA ASP A 111 3.34 19.96 5.55
C ASP A 111 4.66 20.07 4.78
N LYS A 112 5.10 18.94 4.24
CA LYS A 112 6.38 18.84 3.53
C LYS A 112 6.45 19.72 2.28
N VAL A 113 5.33 19.98 1.61
CA VAL A 113 5.29 20.84 0.41
C VAL A 113 5.54 22.29 0.80
N LYS A 114 4.85 22.76 1.82
CA LYS A 114 5.01 24.12 2.35
C LYS A 114 6.43 24.35 2.89
N ILE A 115 6.95 23.38 3.65
CA ILE A 115 8.32 23.41 4.19
C ILE A 115 9.33 23.46 3.03
N LYS A 116 9.20 22.61 2.01
CA LYS A 116 10.09 22.60 0.84
C LYS A 116 10.09 23.94 0.11
N ASN A 117 8.91 24.50 -0.16
CA ASN A 117 8.80 25.78 -0.85
C ASN A 117 9.46 26.93 -0.04
N ALA A 118 9.28 26.94 1.26
CA ALA A 118 9.94 27.92 2.14
C ALA A 118 11.47 27.78 2.11
N LEU A 119 12.00 26.56 2.22
CA LEU A 119 13.45 26.30 2.20
C LEU A 119 14.06 26.61 0.82
N VAL A 120 13.39 26.32 -0.27
CA VAL A 120 13.85 26.64 -1.63
C VAL A 120 13.90 28.15 -1.86
N SER A 121 12.97 28.92 -1.28
CA SER A 121 12.96 30.39 -1.36
C SER A 121 13.99 31.07 -0.44
N GLY A 122 14.77 30.31 0.30
CA GLY A 122 15.82 30.81 1.19
C GLY A 122 15.35 31.12 2.62
N ALA A 123 14.10 30.80 2.97
CA ALA A 123 13.62 30.95 4.34
C ALA A 123 14.18 29.82 5.25
N GLU A 124 14.39 30.14 6.50
CA GLU A 124 14.81 29.18 7.51
C GLU A 124 13.59 28.60 8.22
N VAL A 125 13.45 27.26 8.23
CA VAL A 125 12.38 26.54 8.92
C VAL A 125 13.01 25.73 10.06
N PRO A 126 12.84 26.12 11.33
CA PRO A 126 13.38 25.39 12.47
C PRO A 126 12.89 23.94 12.49
N GLY A 127 13.81 22.99 12.69
CA GLY A 127 13.49 21.55 12.71
C GLY A 127 13.36 20.88 11.36
N ALA A 128 13.59 21.62 10.26
CA ALA A 128 13.55 21.07 8.90
C ALA A 128 14.76 21.55 8.08
N ARG A 129 15.20 20.71 7.15
CA ARG A 129 16.26 21.01 6.17
C ARG A 129 15.99 20.36 4.86
N LEU A 130 16.52 20.90 3.79
CA LEU A 130 16.59 20.24 2.51
C LEU A 130 17.67 19.16 2.53
N GLU A 131 17.34 17.98 2.06
CA GLU A 131 18.24 16.86 1.90
C GLU A 131 18.32 16.50 0.42
N SER A 132 19.54 16.50 -0.11
CA SER A 132 19.79 16.05 -1.48
C SER A 132 19.87 14.53 -1.51
N ARG A 133 19.07 13.91 -2.36
CA ARG A 133 19.05 12.46 -2.54
C ARG A 133 19.29 12.09 -3.98
N THR A 134 20.10 11.07 -4.19
CA THR A 134 20.34 10.49 -5.50
C THR A 134 19.65 9.14 -5.58
N ALA A 135 18.78 8.97 -6.55
CA ALA A 135 18.07 7.73 -6.78
C ALA A 135 18.56 7.05 -8.06
N LEU A 136 18.69 5.73 -8.00
CA LEU A 136 18.94 4.90 -9.17
C LEU A 136 17.68 4.85 -10.03
N VAL A 137 17.82 5.15 -11.34
CA VAL A 137 16.75 5.04 -12.33
C VAL A 137 17.13 3.97 -13.33
N ILE A 138 16.28 2.95 -13.47
CA ILE A 138 16.42 1.89 -14.46
C ILE A 138 15.30 2.06 -15.48
N LYS A 139 15.69 2.20 -16.78
CA LYS A 139 14.76 2.36 -17.91
C LYS A 139 14.70 1.07 -18.74
#